data_f94834d3e367dfd8ab6c8561207e3a55
#
_entry.id   f94834d3e367dfd8ab6c8561207e3a55
#
_cell.length_a   1.000
_cell.length_b   1.000
_cell.length_c   1.000
_cell.angle_alpha   90.00
_cell.angle_beta   90.00
_cell.angle_gamma   90.00
#
_symmetry.space_group_name_H-M   'P 1'
#
loop_
_entity.id
_entity.type
_entity.pdbx_description
1 polymer ?
#
loop_
_entity_poly.entity_id
_entity_poly.type
_entity_poly.pdbx_seq_one_letter_code
_entity_poly.pdbx_strand_id
1 'polypeptide(L)'
;MYVYTQDVPIDLDTYEKVLSALGPEPLDGSLLHLCVRRPDGGLRYIEVWESVEACTRAFDERIHTAVDQAFGGRRPAGEPSVEHLEVLHAKGNLLA
;
A
#
# COMPACT_ATOMS: atom_id res chain seq x y z
N MET A 1 5.69 2.15 15.06
CA MET A 1 5.77 1.63 13.68
C MET A 1 4.54 0.75 13.40
N TYR A 2 3.87 1.01 12.31
CA TYR A 2 2.67 0.28 11.90
C TYR A 2 3.00 -0.56 10.67
N VAL A 3 2.85 -1.88 10.78
CA VAL A 3 3.21 -2.82 9.71
C VAL A 3 2.02 -3.70 9.35
N TYR A 4 1.77 -3.88 8.07
CA TYR A 4 0.77 -4.83 7.61
C TYR A 4 1.12 -5.40 6.24
N THR A 5 0.50 -6.54 5.93
CA THR A 5 0.47 -7.09 4.58
C THR A 5 -0.95 -7.12 4.07
N GLN A 6 -1.10 -7.04 2.76
CA GLN A 6 -2.41 -7.01 2.11
C GLN A 6 -2.33 -7.68 0.75
N ASP A 7 -3.14 -8.72 0.57
CA ASP A 7 -3.29 -9.33 -0.74
C ASP A 7 -4.31 -8.51 -1.53
N VAL A 8 -3.94 -8.06 -2.73
CA VAL A 8 -4.76 -7.15 -3.52
C VAL A 8 -5.26 -7.84 -4.77
N PRO A 9 -6.56 -7.68 -5.11
CA PRO A 9 -7.18 -8.38 -6.24
C PRO A 9 -7.02 -7.60 -7.55
N ILE A 10 -5.82 -7.14 -7.83
CA ILE A 10 -5.52 -6.39 -9.05
C ILE A 10 -4.31 -7.01 -9.76
N ASP A 11 -4.22 -6.75 -11.06
CA ASP A 11 -3.06 -7.17 -11.84
C ASP A 11 -1.98 -6.07 -11.83
N LEU A 12 -0.82 -6.39 -12.40
CA LEU A 12 0.30 -5.47 -12.45
C LEU A 12 -0.01 -4.21 -13.25
N ASP A 13 -0.75 -4.34 -14.34
CA ASP A 13 -1.13 -3.18 -15.16
C ASP A 13 -1.98 -2.20 -14.36
N THR A 14 -2.95 -2.70 -13.60
CA THR A 14 -3.78 -1.88 -12.73
C THR A 14 -2.96 -1.22 -11.63
N TYR A 15 -2.03 -1.98 -11.03
CA TYR A 15 -1.12 -1.46 -10.02
C TYR A 15 -0.30 -0.29 -10.58
N GLU A 16 0.24 -0.41 -11.79
CA GLU A 16 1.01 0.65 -12.44
C GLU A 16 0.15 1.90 -12.68
N LYS A 17 -1.13 1.73 -13.01
CA LYS A 17 -2.06 2.85 -13.14
C LYS A 17 -2.27 3.59 -11.81
N VAL A 18 -2.37 2.85 -10.70
CA VAL A 18 -2.46 3.46 -9.37
C VAL A 18 -1.19 4.26 -9.06
N LEU A 19 -0.02 3.70 -9.34
CA LEU A 19 1.24 4.41 -9.14
C LEU A 19 1.32 5.69 -9.97
N SER A 20 0.89 5.65 -11.22
CA SER A 20 0.89 6.82 -12.10
C SER A 20 -0.07 7.90 -11.58
N ALA A 21 -1.25 7.51 -11.10
CA ALA A 21 -2.22 8.43 -10.53
C ALA A 21 -1.72 9.04 -9.22
N LEU A 22 -1.00 8.25 -8.41
CA LEU A 22 -0.45 8.72 -7.14
C LEU A 22 0.67 9.73 -7.35
N GLY A 23 1.46 9.58 -8.42
CA GLY A 23 2.58 10.45 -8.74
C GLY A 23 3.88 10.04 -8.04
N PRO A 24 5.01 10.74 -8.36
CA PRO A 24 6.33 10.35 -7.87
C PRO A 24 6.62 10.81 -6.44
N GLU A 25 5.78 11.67 -5.86
CA GLU A 25 6.04 12.22 -4.53
C GLU A 25 5.84 11.18 -3.45
N PRO A 26 6.78 11.06 -2.48
CA PRO A 26 6.62 10.12 -1.36
C PRO A 26 5.37 10.42 -0.54
N LEU A 27 4.83 9.39 0.09
CA LEU A 27 3.75 9.54 1.06
C LEU A 27 4.35 9.82 2.45
N ASP A 28 3.88 10.88 3.09
CA ASP A 28 4.35 11.24 4.43
C ASP A 28 4.08 10.11 5.42
N GLY A 29 5.12 9.70 6.13
CA GLY A 29 5.04 8.64 7.12
C GLY A 29 5.17 7.22 6.56
N SER A 30 5.25 7.05 5.25
CA SER A 30 5.54 5.75 4.65
C SER A 30 7.04 5.49 4.73
N LEU A 31 7.42 4.43 5.45
CA LEU A 31 8.82 4.04 5.59
C LEU A 31 9.25 3.04 4.52
N LEU A 32 8.33 2.17 4.11
CA LEU A 32 8.61 1.15 3.10
C LEU A 32 7.30 0.69 2.48
N HIS A 33 7.29 0.55 1.17
CA HIS A 33 6.22 -0.08 0.41
C HIS A 33 6.82 -1.07 -0.56
N LEU A 34 6.38 -2.31 -0.51
CA LEU A 34 6.73 -3.33 -1.47
C LEU A 34 5.46 -3.90 -2.11
N CYS A 35 5.50 -4.08 -3.41
CA CYS A 35 4.51 -4.87 -4.13
C CYS A 35 5.22 -6.12 -4.61
N VAL A 36 4.82 -7.28 -4.11
CA VAL A 36 5.47 -8.55 -4.43
C VAL A 36 4.50 -9.49 -5.11
N ARG A 37 5.03 -10.41 -5.92
CA ARG A 37 4.21 -11.45 -6.55
C ARG A 37 4.17 -12.67 -5.66
N ARG A 38 2.95 -13.14 -5.36
CA ARG A 38 2.76 -14.38 -4.62
C ARG A 38 3.02 -15.60 -5.52
N PRO A 39 3.30 -16.76 -4.94
CA PRO A 39 3.49 -17.99 -5.74
C PRO A 39 2.32 -18.33 -6.67
N ASP A 40 1.09 -17.92 -6.33
CA ASP A 40 -0.11 -18.15 -7.15
C ASP A 40 -0.30 -17.11 -8.26
N GLY A 41 0.61 -16.15 -8.38
CA GLY A 41 0.57 -15.09 -9.39
C GLY A 41 -0.13 -13.82 -8.95
N GLY A 42 -0.78 -13.80 -7.80
CA GLY A 42 -1.41 -12.60 -7.25
C GLY A 42 -0.40 -11.61 -6.69
N LEU A 43 -0.87 -10.42 -6.35
CA LEU A 43 -0.03 -9.37 -5.78
C LEU A 43 -0.28 -9.23 -4.28
N ARG A 44 0.80 -8.91 -3.57
CA ARG A 44 0.76 -8.64 -2.12
C ARG A 44 1.52 -7.37 -1.84
N TYR A 45 0.95 -6.51 -1.00
CA TYR A 45 1.64 -5.34 -0.47
C TYR A 45 2.26 -5.68 0.88
N ILE A 46 3.46 -5.15 1.10
CA ILE A 46 4.13 -5.16 2.40
C ILE A 46 4.37 -3.70 2.75
N GLU A 47 3.76 -3.23 3.84
CA GLU A 47 3.70 -1.82 4.18
C GLU A 47 4.27 -1.57 5.56
N VAL A 48 5.14 -0.57 5.66
CA VAL A 48 5.70 -0.10 6.93
C VAL A 48 5.46 1.40 7.03
N TRP A 49 4.76 1.83 8.08
CA TRP A 49 4.42 3.22 8.34
C TRP A 49 4.95 3.66 9.69
N GLU A 50 5.21 4.96 9.83
CA GLU A 50 5.60 5.53 11.13
C GLU A 50 4.52 5.32 12.19
N SER A 51 3.25 5.44 11.80
CA SER A 51 2.11 5.31 12.69
C SER A 51 0.84 4.97 11.92
N VAL A 52 -0.19 4.51 12.64
CA VAL A 52 -1.53 4.30 12.07
C VAL A 52 -2.10 5.62 11.55
N GLU A 53 -1.87 6.70 12.28
CA GLU A 53 -2.37 8.03 11.93
C GLU A 53 -1.78 8.53 10.60
N ALA A 54 -0.47 8.32 10.39
CA ALA A 54 0.18 8.68 9.14
C ALA A 54 -0.38 7.87 7.96
N CYS A 55 -0.61 6.58 8.16
CA CYS A 55 -1.21 5.70 7.16
C CYS A 55 -2.63 6.18 6.79
N THR A 56 -3.46 6.43 7.80
CA THR A 56 -4.84 6.89 7.59
C THR A 56 -4.88 8.20 6.83
N ARG A 57 -4.01 9.14 7.19
CA ARG A 57 -3.92 10.44 6.52
C ARG A 57 -3.55 10.28 5.05
N ALA A 58 -2.56 9.46 4.74
CA ALA A 58 -2.15 9.22 3.36
C ALA A 58 -3.26 8.59 2.53
N PHE A 59 -4.02 7.64 3.09
CA PHE A 59 -5.17 7.06 2.43
C PHE A 59 -6.23 8.11 2.12
N ASP A 60 -6.59 8.94 3.11
CA ASP A 60 -7.62 9.95 2.94
C ASP A 60 -7.22 11.05 1.96
N GLU A 61 -5.97 11.51 2.01
CA GLU A 61 -5.52 12.65 1.23
C GLU A 61 -5.06 12.28 -0.18
N ARG A 62 -4.49 11.08 -0.38
CA ARG A 62 -3.86 10.75 -1.65
C ARG A 62 -4.24 9.39 -2.22
N ILE A 63 -4.20 8.33 -1.42
CA ILE A 63 -4.31 6.96 -1.94
C ILE A 63 -5.71 6.69 -2.48
N HIS A 64 -6.76 7.04 -1.75
CA HIS A 64 -8.14 6.84 -2.21
C HIS A 64 -8.40 7.54 -3.53
N THR A 65 -7.93 8.76 -3.71
CA THR A 65 -8.07 9.51 -4.96
C THR A 65 -7.35 8.81 -6.11
N ALA A 66 -6.13 8.35 -5.87
CA ALA A 66 -5.34 7.65 -6.90
C ALA A 66 -6.00 6.34 -7.32
N VAL A 67 -6.52 5.57 -6.35
CA VAL A 67 -7.24 4.32 -6.62
C VAL A 67 -8.50 4.60 -7.43
N ASP A 68 -9.28 5.60 -7.04
CA ASP A 68 -10.50 5.97 -7.76
C ASP A 68 -10.20 6.38 -9.21
N GLN A 69 -9.13 7.13 -9.44
CA GLN A 69 -8.70 7.50 -10.79
C GLN A 69 -8.29 6.28 -11.61
N ALA A 70 -7.53 5.36 -11.02
CA ALA A 70 -7.05 4.16 -11.71
C ALA A 70 -8.20 3.23 -12.12
N PHE A 71 -9.28 3.19 -11.34
CA PHE A 71 -10.45 2.37 -11.62
C PHE A 71 -11.57 3.12 -12.34
N GLY A 72 -11.34 4.37 -12.77
CA GLY A 72 -12.36 5.17 -13.43
C GLY A 72 -13.55 5.46 -12.55
N GLY A 73 -13.35 5.63 -11.25
CA GLY A 73 -14.38 5.86 -10.26
C GLY A 73 -15.06 4.59 -9.74
N ARG A 74 -14.57 3.42 -10.14
CA ARG A 74 -15.11 2.13 -9.69
C ARG A 74 -14.04 1.38 -8.91
N ARG A 75 -14.36 1.01 -7.68
CA ARG A 75 -13.49 0.17 -6.87
C ARG A 75 -13.86 -1.30 -7.06
N PRO A 76 -12.89 -2.24 -6.95
CA PRO A 76 -13.19 -3.66 -6.97
C PRO A 76 -14.22 -4.02 -5.90
N ALA A 77 -15.05 -5.01 -6.18
CA ALA A 77 -15.99 -5.53 -5.20
C ALA A 77 -15.22 -6.20 -4.06
N GLY A 78 -15.58 -5.85 -2.82
CA GLY A 78 -14.95 -6.37 -1.62
C GLY A 78 -13.69 -5.60 -1.24
N GLU A 79 -13.42 -5.51 0.06
CA GLU A 79 -12.19 -4.92 0.58
C GLU A 79 -11.17 -6.02 0.82
N PRO A 80 -9.91 -5.83 0.34
CA PRO A 80 -8.85 -6.79 0.63
C PRO A 80 -8.59 -6.87 2.12
N SER A 81 -8.35 -8.08 2.62
CA SER A 81 -8.00 -8.29 4.02
C SER A 81 -6.61 -7.72 4.30
N VAL A 82 -6.50 -6.98 5.40
CA VAL A 82 -5.23 -6.47 5.90
C VAL A 82 -4.81 -7.33 7.08
N GLU A 83 -3.59 -7.87 7.04
CA GLU A 83 -3.02 -8.62 8.15
C GLU A 83 -2.01 -7.74 8.87
N HIS A 84 -2.35 -7.33 10.10
CA HIS A 84 -1.46 -6.54 10.94
C HIS A 84 -0.36 -7.41 11.53
N LEU A 85 0.88 -6.91 11.51
CA LEU A 85 2.03 -7.62 12.04
C LEU A 85 2.63 -6.83 13.20
N GLU A 86 2.84 -7.50 14.33
CA GLU A 86 3.52 -6.91 15.47
C GLU A 86 5.03 -6.91 15.23
N VAL A 87 5.66 -5.74 15.29
CA VAL A 87 7.11 -5.60 15.10
C VAL A 87 7.81 -5.85 16.44
N LEU A 88 8.57 -6.93 16.51
CA LEU A 88 9.37 -7.25 17.71
C LEU A 88 10.78 -6.69 17.62
N HIS A 89 11.32 -6.51 16.41
CA HIS A 89 12.66 -5.98 16.18
C HIS A 89 12.73 -5.44 14.75
N ALA A 90 13.36 -4.29 14.60
CA ALA A 90 13.57 -3.70 13.27
C ALA A 90 15.02 -3.19 13.19
N LYS A 91 15.69 -3.53 12.08
CA LYS A 91 17.05 -3.10 11.81
C LYS A 91 17.23 -2.96 10.30
N GLY A 92 17.92 -1.91 9.89
CA GLY A 92 18.21 -1.72 8.47
C GLY A 92 18.43 -0.25 8.14
N ASN A 93 19.10 0.01 7.03
CA ASN A 93 19.42 1.37 6.60
C ASN A 93 18.18 2.19 6.21
N LEU A 94 17.12 1.53 5.78
CA LEU A 94 15.88 2.19 5.38
C LEU A 94 15.07 2.70 6.57
N LEU A 95 15.39 2.25 7.78
CA LEU A 95 14.68 2.60 9.01
C LEU A 95 15.47 3.54 9.91
N ALA A 96 16.62 3.96 9.46
CA ALA A 96 17.48 4.87 10.20
C ALA A 96 16.94 6.28 10.27
#